data_c0d5c67e8d7b75cee77a2a80c1360493
#
_entry.id   c0d5c67e8d7b75cee77a2a80c1360493
#
_cell.length_a   1.000
_cell.length_b   1.000
_cell.length_c   1.000
_cell.angle_alpha   90.00
_cell.angle_beta   90.00
_cell.angle_gamma   90.00
#
_symmetry.space_group_name_H-M   'P 1'
#
loop_
_entity.id
_entity.type
_entity.pdbx_description
1 polymer ?
#
loop_
_entity_poly.entity_id
_entity_poly.type
_entity_poly.pdbx_seq_one_letter_code
_entity_poly.pdbx_strand_id
1 'polypeptide(L)'
;MNLWMLALRNLLRNRRRSLATLLAMVVGLTAILLFGGYRSNILYGMETGFVQFSGHLQVQRRGYFVDGGDNPTAYGIAGYQRIIDAIASDPELAPLLRVVAPTLQLGGIAGHMESGHTRSVLAQGLVAPEINRLMQWNDYGMVSYAQPLALEGTAPHAAV
;
A
#
# COMPACT_ATOMS: atom_id res chain seq x y z
N MET A 1 55.40 -2.02 -28.26
CA MET A 1 54.38 -0.99 -28.59
C MET A 1 53.11 -1.37 -27.84
N ASN A 2 52.66 -0.55 -26.88
CA ASN A 2 51.57 -0.93 -25.98
C ASN A 2 50.23 -0.89 -26.75
N LEU A 3 49.53 -2.05 -26.77
CA LEU A 3 48.21 -2.21 -27.42
C LEU A 3 47.20 -1.13 -26.99
N TRP A 4 47.26 -0.69 -25.72
CA TRP A 4 46.42 0.39 -25.19
C TRP A 4 46.67 1.73 -25.88
N MET A 5 47.93 2.05 -26.21
CA MET A 5 48.27 3.31 -26.86
C MET A 5 47.79 3.33 -28.31
N LEU A 6 47.83 2.18 -28.99
CA LEU A 6 47.26 1.99 -30.32
C LEU A 6 45.73 2.13 -30.32
N ALA A 7 45.06 1.54 -29.35
CA ALA A 7 43.60 1.63 -29.18
C ALA A 7 43.18 3.11 -28.96
N LEU A 8 43.86 3.79 -28.03
CA LEU A 8 43.59 5.20 -27.72
C LEU A 8 43.78 6.09 -28.93
N ARG A 9 44.87 5.87 -29.69
CA ARG A 9 45.17 6.65 -30.92
C ARG A 9 44.11 6.41 -32.00
N ASN A 10 43.57 5.20 -32.12
CA ASN A 10 42.48 4.90 -33.05
C ASN A 10 41.16 5.58 -32.63
N LEU A 11 40.83 5.60 -31.34
CA LEU A 11 39.68 6.30 -30.81
C LEU A 11 39.75 7.81 -31.06
N LEU A 12 40.92 8.42 -30.83
CA LEU A 12 41.13 9.83 -31.05
C LEU A 12 41.11 10.21 -32.56
N ARG A 13 41.59 9.32 -33.42
CA ARG A 13 41.56 9.55 -34.89
C ARG A 13 40.13 9.54 -35.43
N ASN A 14 39.23 8.70 -34.86
CA ASN A 14 37.82 8.56 -35.24
C ASN A 14 36.86 9.15 -34.19
N ARG A 15 37.25 10.28 -33.58
CA ARG A 15 36.55 10.89 -32.44
C ARG A 15 35.06 11.08 -32.64
N ARG A 16 34.58 11.45 -33.84
CA ARG A 16 33.13 11.62 -34.09
C ARG A 16 32.36 10.32 -33.96
N ARG A 17 32.87 9.22 -34.54
CA ARG A 17 32.23 7.89 -34.44
C ARG A 17 32.33 7.32 -33.05
N SER A 18 33.49 7.44 -32.39
CA SER A 18 33.71 6.99 -31.04
C SER A 18 32.83 7.74 -30.05
N LEU A 19 32.68 9.06 -30.22
CA LEU A 19 31.80 9.88 -29.39
C LEU A 19 30.32 9.50 -29.58
N ALA A 20 29.87 9.30 -30.80
CA ALA A 20 28.51 8.88 -31.10
C ALA A 20 28.17 7.52 -30.41
N THR A 21 29.11 6.56 -30.53
CA THR A 21 28.93 5.23 -29.85
C THR A 21 28.92 5.36 -28.36
N LEU A 22 29.81 6.16 -27.76
CA LEU A 22 29.86 6.41 -26.31
C LEU A 22 28.56 7.06 -25.83
N LEU A 23 28.09 8.09 -26.54
CA LEU A 23 26.82 8.75 -26.19
C LEU A 23 25.63 7.77 -26.25
N ALA A 24 25.56 6.93 -27.28
CA ALA A 24 24.53 5.93 -27.39
C ALA A 24 24.55 4.94 -26.21
N MET A 25 25.76 4.48 -25.82
CA MET A 25 25.92 3.63 -24.65
C MET A 25 25.51 4.32 -23.34
N VAL A 26 25.93 5.57 -23.15
CA VAL A 26 25.58 6.34 -21.94
C VAL A 26 24.07 6.55 -21.86
N VAL A 27 23.45 6.96 -22.97
CA VAL A 27 21.98 7.16 -23.01
C VAL A 27 21.26 5.83 -22.73
N GLY A 28 21.68 4.73 -23.37
CA GLY A 28 21.08 3.42 -23.15
C GLY A 28 21.21 2.94 -21.70
N LEU A 29 22.40 3.07 -21.12
CA LEU A 29 22.63 2.68 -19.72
C LEU A 29 21.82 3.56 -18.75
N THR A 30 21.81 4.87 -18.97
CA THR A 30 21.03 5.81 -18.16
C THR A 30 19.54 5.49 -18.22
N ALA A 31 19.02 5.20 -19.41
CA ALA A 31 17.62 4.83 -19.59
C ALA A 31 17.28 3.54 -18.82
N ILE A 32 18.13 2.51 -18.85
CA ILE A 32 17.94 1.26 -18.11
C ILE A 32 17.94 1.52 -16.60
N LEU A 33 18.88 2.32 -16.09
CA LEU A 33 18.98 2.63 -14.67
C LEU A 33 17.78 3.45 -14.18
N LEU A 34 17.36 4.45 -14.95
CA LEU A 34 16.18 5.26 -14.62
C LEU A 34 14.91 4.41 -14.63
N PHE A 35 14.73 3.56 -15.63
CA PHE A 35 13.57 2.68 -15.71
C PHE A 35 13.56 1.65 -14.57
N GLY A 36 14.72 1.07 -14.23
CA GLY A 36 14.85 0.15 -13.10
C GLY A 36 14.51 0.82 -11.77
N GLY A 37 15.02 2.02 -11.52
CA GLY A 37 14.70 2.80 -10.33
C GLY A 37 13.22 3.18 -10.26
N TYR A 38 12.64 3.62 -11.37
CA TYR A 38 11.22 3.95 -11.47
C TYR A 38 10.32 2.74 -11.18
N ARG A 39 10.63 1.58 -11.78
CA ARG A 39 9.92 0.33 -11.53
C ARG A 39 9.95 -0.06 -10.05
N SER A 40 11.13 -0.01 -9.42
CA SER A 40 11.28 -0.33 -8.00
C SER A 40 10.48 0.63 -7.13
N ASN A 41 10.52 1.92 -7.43
CA ASN A 41 9.74 2.94 -6.72
C ASN A 41 8.23 2.67 -6.79
N ILE A 42 7.71 2.30 -7.97
CA ILE A 42 6.29 1.95 -8.13
C ILE A 42 5.94 0.71 -7.29
N LEU A 43 6.72 -0.37 -7.39
CA LEU A 43 6.43 -1.61 -6.68
C LEU A 43 6.42 -1.39 -5.17
N TYR A 44 7.45 -0.76 -4.62
CA TYR A 44 7.52 -0.48 -3.19
C TYR A 44 6.46 0.52 -2.74
N GLY A 45 6.14 1.51 -3.56
CA GLY A 45 5.06 2.45 -3.28
C GLY A 45 3.69 1.80 -3.24
N MET A 46 3.41 0.90 -4.19
CA MET A 46 2.16 0.12 -4.21
C MET A 46 2.07 -0.82 -3.01
N GLU A 47 3.14 -1.54 -2.68
CA GLU A 47 3.17 -2.43 -1.53
C GLU A 47 2.96 -1.64 -0.22
N THR A 48 3.69 -0.53 -0.05
CA THR A 48 3.51 0.35 1.10
C THR A 48 2.08 0.84 1.22
N GLY A 49 1.49 1.35 0.14
CA GLY A 49 0.12 1.82 0.12
C GLY A 49 -0.89 0.71 0.42
N PHE A 50 -0.69 -0.49 -0.16
CA PHE A 50 -1.57 -1.62 0.07
C PHE A 50 -1.53 -2.06 1.53
N VAL A 51 -0.34 -2.17 2.13
CA VAL A 51 -0.19 -2.56 3.53
C VAL A 51 -0.77 -1.51 4.47
N GLN A 52 -0.55 -0.23 4.21
CA GLN A 52 -1.11 0.87 5.00
C GLN A 52 -2.64 0.90 4.99
N PHE A 53 -3.26 0.39 3.94
CA PHE A 53 -4.71 0.38 3.79
C PHE A 53 -5.37 -0.93 4.21
N SER A 54 -4.74 -2.06 3.92
CA SER A 54 -5.35 -3.40 4.03
C SER A 54 -4.59 -4.34 4.97
N GLY A 55 -3.38 -3.99 5.38
CA GLY A 55 -2.48 -4.90 6.09
C GLY A 55 -1.85 -5.97 5.18
N HIS A 56 -0.93 -6.75 5.73
CA HIS A 56 -0.32 -7.89 5.02
C HIS A 56 -1.26 -9.09 4.91
N LEU A 57 -2.12 -9.27 5.90
CA LEU A 57 -3.05 -10.39 5.97
C LEU A 57 -4.43 -9.88 6.40
N GLN A 58 -5.48 -10.49 5.85
CA GLN A 58 -6.85 -10.20 6.21
C GLN A 58 -7.55 -11.47 6.64
N VAL A 59 -8.21 -11.43 7.80
CA VAL A 59 -9.06 -12.51 8.30
C VAL A 59 -10.50 -12.12 8.03
N GLN A 60 -11.18 -12.92 7.21
CA GLN A 60 -12.53 -12.63 6.77
C GLN A 60 -13.42 -13.86 6.93
N ARG A 61 -14.72 -13.65 7.03
CA ARG A 61 -15.70 -14.74 7.04
C ARG A 61 -15.70 -15.47 5.69
N ARG A 62 -15.81 -16.79 5.73
CA ARG A 62 -15.91 -17.63 4.53
C ARG A 62 -17.02 -17.12 3.61
N GLY A 63 -16.73 -17.01 2.33
CA GLY A 63 -17.68 -16.52 1.31
C GLY A 63 -17.65 -15.01 1.08
N TYR A 64 -17.00 -14.23 1.92
CA TYR A 64 -16.94 -12.78 1.77
C TYR A 64 -16.47 -12.33 0.37
N PHE A 65 -15.42 -12.94 -0.17
CA PHE A 65 -14.89 -12.56 -1.50
C PHE A 65 -15.79 -12.94 -2.66
N VAL A 66 -16.68 -13.92 -2.47
CA VAL A 66 -17.59 -14.40 -3.52
C VAL A 66 -18.89 -13.60 -3.50
N ASP A 67 -19.48 -13.45 -2.31
CA ASP A 67 -20.84 -12.95 -2.14
C ASP A 67 -20.93 -11.66 -1.30
N GLY A 68 -19.82 -11.25 -0.65
CA GLY A 68 -19.83 -10.11 0.27
C GLY A 68 -19.85 -8.73 -0.40
N GLY A 69 -19.58 -8.67 -1.71
CA GLY A 69 -19.53 -7.39 -2.45
C GLY A 69 -20.84 -6.61 -2.42
N ASP A 70 -21.97 -7.32 -2.50
CA ASP A 70 -23.29 -6.72 -2.51
C ASP A 70 -23.83 -6.40 -1.11
N ASN A 71 -23.43 -7.18 -0.12
CA ASN A 71 -23.84 -6.98 1.29
C ASN A 71 -22.69 -7.30 2.26
N PRO A 72 -21.68 -6.43 2.38
CA PRO A 72 -20.52 -6.68 3.24
C PRO A 72 -20.89 -6.84 4.72
N THR A 73 -21.95 -6.19 5.16
CA THR A 73 -22.42 -6.24 6.55
C THR A 73 -22.86 -7.65 6.99
N ALA A 74 -23.46 -8.43 6.09
CA ALA A 74 -23.89 -9.80 6.39
C ALA A 74 -22.71 -10.75 6.67
N TYR A 75 -21.52 -10.38 6.22
CA TYR A 75 -20.29 -11.13 6.43
C TYR A 75 -19.44 -10.61 7.59
N GLY A 76 -19.97 -9.69 8.39
CA GLY A 76 -19.32 -9.22 9.59
C GLY A 76 -19.08 -10.38 10.57
N ILE A 77 -17.93 -10.35 11.26
CA ILE A 77 -17.54 -11.37 12.24
C ILE A 77 -18.07 -10.93 13.61
N ALA A 78 -19.14 -11.56 14.04
CA ALA A 78 -19.64 -11.36 15.41
C ALA A 78 -18.61 -11.90 16.43
N GLY A 79 -18.30 -11.09 17.45
CA GLY A 79 -17.32 -11.48 18.46
C GLY A 79 -15.88 -11.50 17.97
N TYR A 80 -15.54 -10.62 17.02
CA TYR A 80 -14.19 -10.44 16.46
C TYR A 80 -13.11 -10.31 17.54
N GLN A 81 -13.44 -9.80 18.72
CA GLN A 81 -12.52 -9.65 19.84
C GLN A 81 -11.90 -11.00 20.25
N ARG A 82 -12.67 -12.09 20.23
CA ARG A 82 -12.13 -13.43 20.53
C ARG A 82 -11.08 -13.88 19.53
N ILE A 83 -11.23 -13.48 18.29
CA ILE A 83 -10.24 -13.80 17.24
C ILE A 83 -8.98 -12.99 17.49
N ILE A 84 -9.10 -11.70 17.82
CA ILE A 84 -7.96 -10.85 18.17
C ILE A 84 -7.22 -11.44 19.38
N ASP A 85 -7.95 -11.81 20.44
CA ASP A 85 -7.36 -12.38 21.65
C ASP A 85 -6.67 -13.72 21.36
N ALA A 86 -7.29 -14.57 20.54
CA ALA A 86 -6.70 -15.85 20.14
C ALA A 86 -5.39 -15.65 19.36
N ILE A 87 -5.37 -14.72 18.40
CA ILE A 87 -4.19 -14.42 17.59
C ILE A 87 -3.09 -13.78 18.47
N ALA A 88 -3.46 -12.87 19.35
CA ALA A 88 -2.52 -12.18 20.24
C ALA A 88 -1.92 -13.09 21.33
N SER A 89 -2.63 -14.15 21.70
CA SER A 89 -2.17 -15.13 22.71
C SER A 89 -1.42 -16.33 22.10
N ASP A 90 -1.42 -16.47 20.78
CA ASP A 90 -0.71 -17.55 20.11
C ASP A 90 0.80 -17.32 20.17
N PRO A 91 1.60 -18.27 20.71
CA PRO A 91 3.04 -18.08 20.90
C PRO A 91 3.84 -18.01 19.57
N GLU A 92 3.31 -18.55 18.48
CA GLU A 92 3.95 -18.51 17.16
C GLU A 92 3.60 -17.22 16.40
N LEU A 93 2.35 -16.76 16.54
CA LEU A 93 1.85 -15.59 15.81
C LEU A 93 2.15 -14.27 16.52
N ALA A 94 2.02 -14.21 17.84
CA ALA A 94 2.18 -12.98 18.60
C ALA A 94 3.50 -12.22 18.31
N PRO A 95 4.68 -12.86 18.20
CA PRO A 95 5.92 -12.16 17.91
C PRO A 95 6.01 -11.61 16.48
N LEU A 96 5.17 -12.10 15.57
CA LEU A 96 5.14 -11.67 14.17
C LEU A 96 4.17 -10.51 13.93
N LEU A 97 3.30 -10.22 14.90
CA LEU A 97 2.26 -9.22 14.77
C LEU A 97 2.73 -7.86 15.27
N ARG A 98 2.58 -6.84 14.44
CA ARG A 98 2.77 -5.44 14.84
C ARG A 98 1.45 -4.75 15.17
N VAL A 99 0.43 -4.99 14.37
CA VAL A 99 -0.89 -4.37 14.49
C VAL A 99 -1.96 -5.36 14.08
N VAL A 100 -3.04 -5.41 14.84
CA VAL A 100 -4.27 -6.10 14.47
C VAL A 100 -5.39 -5.06 14.48
N ALA A 101 -5.87 -4.69 13.30
CA ALA A 101 -6.85 -3.63 13.13
C ALA A 101 -8.20 -4.21 12.65
N PRO A 102 -9.24 -4.22 13.50
CA PRO A 102 -10.56 -4.63 13.07
C PRO A 102 -11.19 -3.55 12.20
N THR A 103 -11.79 -3.97 11.09
CA THR A 103 -12.54 -3.09 10.20
C THR A 103 -13.87 -3.71 9.82
N LEU A 104 -14.92 -2.90 9.65
CA LEU A 104 -16.21 -3.34 9.18
C LEU A 104 -16.66 -2.47 8.01
N GLN A 105 -16.95 -3.08 6.88
CA GLN A 105 -17.53 -2.38 5.73
C GLN A 105 -19.05 -2.40 5.84
N LEU A 106 -19.66 -1.25 5.58
CA LEU A 106 -21.09 -1.03 5.65
C LEU A 106 -21.54 -0.40 4.33
N GLY A 107 -22.60 -0.95 3.76
CA GLY A 107 -23.33 -0.34 2.65
C GLY A 107 -24.69 0.13 3.12
N GLY A 108 -25.13 1.28 2.65
CA GLY A 108 -26.43 1.82 3.01
C GLY A 108 -26.92 2.91 2.07
N ILE A 109 -28.12 3.40 2.38
CA ILE A 109 -28.73 4.55 1.69
C ILE A 109 -28.90 5.65 2.73
N ALA A 110 -28.26 6.78 2.51
CA ALA A 110 -28.49 7.98 3.29
C ALA A 110 -29.51 8.89 2.60
N GLY A 111 -30.49 9.37 3.36
CA GLY A 111 -31.52 10.27 2.85
C GLY A 111 -31.60 11.55 3.70
N HIS A 112 -31.80 12.69 3.04
CA HIS A 112 -32.10 13.94 3.70
C HIS A 112 -33.61 14.18 3.67
N MET A 113 -34.21 14.20 4.85
CA MET A 113 -35.68 14.20 5.00
C MET A 113 -36.35 15.40 4.37
N GLU A 114 -35.77 16.59 4.46
CA GLU A 114 -36.35 17.82 3.94
C GLU A 114 -36.29 17.94 2.41
N SER A 115 -35.22 17.44 1.81
CA SER A 115 -35.00 17.53 0.35
C SER A 115 -35.49 16.32 -0.44
N GLY A 116 -35.81 15.19 0.24
CA GLY A 116 -36.23 13.95 -0.38
C GLY A 116 -35.12 13.24 -1.19
N HIS A 117 -33.92 13.77 -1.19
CA HIS A 117 -32.81 13.17 -1.93
C HIS A 117 -32.18 12.00 -1.16
N THR A 118 -31.98 10.90 -1.86
CA THR A 118 -31.29 9.71 -1.33
C THR A 118 -30.01 9.43 -2.12
N ARG A 119 -28.97 8.96 -1.43
CA ARG A 119 -27.69 8.54 -2.03
C ARG A 119 -27.21 7.24 -1.41
N SER A 120 -26.65 6.36 -2.24
CA SER A 120 -25.92 5.21 -1.74
C SER A 120 -24.64 5.69 -1.02
N VAL A 121 -24.40 5.17 0.16
CA VAL A 121 -23.21 5.46 0.96
C VAL A 121 -22.47 4.17 1.26
N LEU A 122 -21.15 4.26 1.21
CA LEU A 122 -20.25 3.24 1.74
C LEU A 122 -19.61 3.83 2.99
N ALA A 123 -19.70 3.12 4.09
CA ALA A 123 -19.07 3.49 5.35
C ALA A 123 -18.12 2.40 5.80
N GLN A 124 -17.12 2.79 6.55
CA GLN A 124 -16.17 1.86 7.15
C GLN A 124 -16.08 2.15 8.65
N GLY A 125 -16.46 1.15 9.46
CA GLY A 125 -16.18 1.13 10.89
C GLY A 125 -14.73 0.70 11.12
N LEU A 126 -14.01 1.44 11.95
CA LEU A 126 -12.59 1.18 12.21
C LEU A 126 -12.20 1.63 13.62
N VAL A 127 -11.10 1.11 14.12
CA VAL A 127 -10.49 1.54 15.38
C VAL A 127 -9.34 2.47 15.05
N ALA A 128 -9.54 3.77 15.24
CA ALA A 128 -8.61 4.81 14.77
C ALA A 128 -7.15 4.63 15.24
N PRO A 129 -6.85 4.30 16.52
CA PRO A 129 -5.48 4.07 16.98
C PRO A 129 -4.77 2.96 16.19
N GLU A 130 -5.46 1.84 15.92
CA GLU A 130 -4.88 0.69 15.23
C GLU A 130 -4.66 0.99 13.75
N ILE A 131 -5.61 1.66 13.11
CA ILE A 131 -5.46 2.10 11.72
C ILE A 131 -4.34 3.13 11.59
N ASN A 132 -4.21 4.06 12.52
CA ASN A 132 -3.12 5.03 12.50
C ASN A 132 -1.75 4.37 12.66
N ARG A 133 -1.64 3.30 13.48
CA ARG A 133 -0.42 2.49 13.55
C ARG A 133 -0.14 1.77 12.24
N LEU A 134 -1.18 1.22 11.60
CA LEU A 134 -1.04 0.56 10.30
C LEU A 134 -0.56 1.53 9.23
N MET A 135 -1.11 2.75 9.19
CA MET A 135 -0.71 3.79 8.25
C MET A 135 0.74 4.27 8.43
N GLN A 136 1.33 4.08 9.60
CA GLN A 136 2.74 4.41 9.87
C GLN A 136 3.72 3.36 9.32
N TRP A 137 3.24 2.21 8.84
CA TRP A 137 4.13 1.21 8.27
C TRP A 137 4.83 1.74 7.01
N ASN A 138 6.15 1.66 7.00
CA ASN A 138 6.96 2.18 5.90
C ASN A 138 8.37 1.57 5.92
N ASP A 139 8.44 0.26 5.74
CA ASP A 139 9.72 -0.47 5.79
C ASP A 139 10.65 -0.12 4.61
N TYR A 140 10.10 0.41 3.53
CA TYR A 140 10.87 0.82 2.35
C TYR A 140 11.27 2.30 2.33
N GLY A 141 10.90 3.08 3.34
CA GLY A 141 11.19 4.53 3.40
C GLY A 141 10.54 5.32 2.27
N MET A 142 9.39 4.86 1.77
CA MET A 142 8.65 5.55 0.71
C MET A 142 7.95 6.80 1.23
N VAL A 143 7.73 7.79 0.36
CA VAL A 143 6.94 8.96 0.72
C VAL A 143 5.49 8.50 0.92
N SER A 144 5.03 8.52 2.18
CA SER A 144 3.65 8.20 2.52
C SER A 144 2.79 9.46 2.47
N TYR A 145 1.70 9.39 1.73
CA TYR A 145 0.67 10.43 1.70
C TYR A 145 -0.49 10.13 2.68
N ALA A 146 -0.42 9.01 3.41
CA ALA A 146 -1.41 8.65 4.40
C ALA A 146 -1.35 9.64 5.57
N GLN A 147 -2.44 10.36 5.78
CA GLN A 147 -2.60 11.24 6.93
C GLN A 147 -3.30 10.49 8.05
N PRO A 148 -2.85 10.64 9.30
CA PRO A 148 -3.52 10.04 10.44
C PRO A 148 -4.98 10.49 10.51
N LEU A 149 -5.86 9.56 10.83
CA LEU A 149 -7.27 9.86 11.04
C LEU A 149 -7.42 10.65 12.33
N ALA A 150 -7.85 11.89 12.22
CA ALA A 150 -8.17 12.77 13.35
C ALA A 150 -9.58 12.47 13.90
N LEU A 151 -9.82 11.23 14.33
CA LEU A 151 -11.06 10.80 14.97
C LEU A 151 -10.92 10.91 16.49
N GLU A 152 -10.51 12.08 16.98
CA GLU A 152 -10.46 12.35 18.42
C GLU A 152 -11.89 12.55 18.94
N GLY A 153 -12.27 11.79 19.98
CA GLY A 153 -13.47 12.02 20.75
C GLY A 153 -14.73 11.27 20.34
N THR A 154 -14.68 10.37 19.36
CA THR A 154 -15.79 9.44 19.16
C THR A 154 -15.81 8.41 20.29
N ALA A 155 -16.80 8.54 21.18
CA ALA A 155 -17.08 7.50 22.17
C ALA A 155 -17.25 6.15 21.44
N PRO A 156 -16.87 5.01 22.05
CA PRO A 156 -16.92 3.69 21.40
C PRO A 156 -18.32 3.23 20.94
N HIS A 157 -19.34 4.06 21.16
CA HIS A 157 -20.73 3.82 20.75
C HIS A 157 -21.32 4.93 19.87
N ALA A 158 -20.55 5.92 19.46
CA ALA A 158 -21.01 6.90 18.48
C ALA A 158 -20.98 6.27 17.08
N ALA A 159 -22.05 5.57 16.71
CA ALA A 159 -22.38 5.36 15.33
C ALA A 159 -22.76 6.74 14.73
N VAL A 160 -22.01 7.21 13.79
CA VAL A 160 -22.37 8.35 12.94
C VAL A 160 -23.19 7.83 11.78
#